data_463bf98511934a949280c633e840e25d
#
_entry.id   463bf98511934a949280c633e840e25d
#
_cell.length_a   1.000
_cell.length_b   1.000
_cell.length_c   1.000
_cell.angle_alpha   90.00
_cell.angle_beta   90.00
_cell.angle_gamma   90.00
#
_symmetry.space_group_name_H-M   'P 1'
#
loop_
_entity.id
_entity.type
_entity.pdbx_description
1 polymer ?
#
loop_
_entity_poly.entity_id
_entity_poly.type
_entity_poly.pdbx_seq_one_letter_code
_entity_poly.pdbx_strand_id
1 'polypeptide(L)'
;MPLRHILVSTIGLAGWLCAYSFAYGETKGVTEVRFRSSADDSLQWTKFFAPPTKEPVPLVVALHTWSSNWKQSSQKPVEDFCVKNGWAYLHPDFRGPNRRPEATGSDLVIGDIVSAVAFACKQTKVDKERIFLFGASGGGYTSLIMAGKRPDLWAGVSAWVPISDLRAWHKECKAKGRKYFKEIELSCGGPPGTSAKVDREYTKRSPLGFLKNAKGVNLSINAGILDGHKGSVPISHSLLAFNEVVEEKDRLSAEEIGYFTEKAKVPESLVREITDSSYGKKTPLFRRTSGSATVTIFQGGHEWVAPVVLSWLESENKRILKDRKK
;
A
#
# COMPACT_ATOMS: atom_id res chain seq x y z
N MET A 1 34.80 -50.08 -59.81
CA MET A 1 34.73 -49.92 -58.33
C MET A 1 34.51 -48.44 -58.05
N PRO A 2 33.33 -48.03 -57.59
CA PRO A 2 33.06 -46.64 -57.33
C PRO A 2 33.30 -46.25 -55.86
N LEU A 3 33.95 -45.10 -55.64
CA LEU A 3 34.17 -44.44 -54.37
C LEU A 3 32.84 -43.97 -53.77
N ARG A 4 32.59 -44.31 -52.54
CA ARG A 4 31.45 -43.77 -51.75
C ARG A 4 31.93 -42.48 -51.05
N HIS A 5 31.28 -41.38 -51.37
CA HIS A 5 31.42 -40.09 -50.62
C HIS A 5 30.56 -40.17 -49.35
N ILE A 6 31.19 -39.95 -48.19
CA ILE A 6 30.52 -39.79 -46.92
C ILE A 6 30.17 -38.32 -46.78
N LEU A 7 28.88 -38.02 -46.78
CA LEU A 7 28.37 -36.68 -46.44
C LEU A 7 28.34 -36.54 -44.91
N VAL A 8 29.15 -35.65 -44.36
CA VAL A 8 29.04 -35.25 -42.94
C VAL A 8 28.02 -34.13 -42.86
N SER A 9 26.88 -34.42 -42.27
CA SER A 9 25.80 -33.44 -42.01
C SER A 9 26.11 -32.69 -40.70
N THR A 10 26.50 -31.43 -40.81
CA THR A 10 26.59 -30.50 -39.66
C THR A 10 25.21 -30.00 -39.30
N ILE A 11 24.67 -30.47 -38.17
CA ILE A 11 23.44 -29.94 -37.57
C ILE A 11 23.79 -28.64 -36.86
N GLY A 12 23.45 -27.52 -37.47
CA GLY A 12 23.55 -26.21 -36.86
C GLY A 12 22.40 -26.05 -35.82
N LEU A 13 22.75 -25.93 -34.55
CA LEU A 13 21.82 -25.45 -33.52
C LEU A 13 21.52 -23.97 -33.79
N ALA A 14 20.41 -23.69 -34.44
CA ALA A 14 19.82 -22.35 -34.50
C ALA A 14 19.16 -22.06 -33.14
N GLY A 15 19.87 -21.34 -32.26
CA GLY A 15 19.30 -20.80 -31.05
C GLY A 15 18.20 -19.80 -31.41
N TRP A 16 16.96 -20.13 -31.09
CA TRP A 16 15.83 -19.20 -31.16
C TRP A 16 15.97 -18.18 -30.03
N LEU A 17 16.63 -17.06 -30.29
CA LEU A 17 16.46 -15.83 -29.54
C LEU A 17 15.08 -15.28 -29.87
N CYS A 18 14.08 -15.61 -29.04
CA CYS A 18 12.78 -14.93 -29.06
C CYS A 18 13.00 -13.49 -28.58
N ALA A 19 13.40 -12.60 -29.49
CA ALA A 19 13.34 -11.18 -29.28
C ALA A 19 11.87 -10.78 -29.23
N TYR A 20 11.30 -10.64 -28.02
CA TYR A 20 10.04 -9.96 -27.84
C TYR A 20 10.24 -8.49 -28.18
N SER A 21 10.14 -8.14 -29.46
CA SER A 21 9.90 -6.78 -29.91
C SER A 21 8.55 -6.35 -29.40
N PHE A 22 8.51 -5.65 -28.24
CA PHE A 22 7.33 -4.89 -27.88
C PHE A 22 7.19 -3.75 -28.89
N ALA A 23 6.33 -3.95 -29.89
CA ALA A 23 5.81 -2.87 -30.70
C ALA A 23 5.16 -1.87 -29.74
N TYR A 24 5.69 -0.64 -29.67
CA TYR A 24 5.04 0.50 -29.04
C TYR A 24 3.81 0.86 -29.89
N GLY A 25 2.75 0.05 -29.77
CA GLY A 25 1.43 0.34 -30.28
C GLY A 25 0.61 0.93 -29.12
N GLU A 26 -0.21 1.92 -29.41
CA GLU A 26 -1.11 2.61 -28.46
C GLU A 26 -1.81 1.65 -27.52
N THR A 27 -1.24 1.40 -26.32
CA THR A 27 -1.94 0.70 -25.26
C THR A 27 -2.94 1.68 -24.62
N LYS A 28 -4.13 1.75 -25.19
CA LYS A 28 -5.26 2.45 -24.60
C LYS A 28 -5.75 1.66 -23.36
N GLY A 29 -5.21 1.95 -22.17
CA GLY A 29 -5.75 1.45 -20.91
C GLY A 29 -4.78 0.62 -20.05
N VAL A 30 -5.29 0.19 -18.92
CA VAL A 30 -4.60 -0.66 -17.94
C VAL A 30 -4.61 -2.11 -18.41
N THR A 31 -3.48 -2.80 -18.32
CA THR A 31 -3.30 -4.20 -18.70
C THR A 31 -2.99 -5.09 -17.50
N GLU A 32 -3.36 -6.36 -17.58
CA GLU A 32 -2.99 -7.38 -16.61
C GLU A 32 -1.71 -8.07 -17.08
N VAL A 33 -0.64 -7.94 -16.28
CA VAL A 33 0.67 -8.48 -16.62
C VAL A 33 1.29 -9.23 -15.44
N ARG A 34 2.36 -9.97 -15.70
CA ARG A 34 3.16 -10.61 -14.66
C ARG A 34 4.54 -9.99 -14.60
N PHE A 35 5.08 -9.93 -13.40
CA PHE A 35 6.47 -9.61 -13.14
C PHE A 35 7.10 -10.68 -12.24
N ARG A 36 8.43 -10.76 -12.26
CA ARG A 36 9.19 -11.70 -11.44
C ARG A 36 9.56 -11.03 -10.12
N SER A 37 9.19 -11.69 -9.01
CA SER A 37 9.61 -11.26 -7.67
C SER A 37 11.08 -11.55 -7.44
N SER A 38 11.83 -10.57 -6.94
CA SER A 38 13.23 -10.78 -6.54
C SER A 38 13.37 -11.49 -5.19
N ALA A 39 12.26 -11.69 -4.46
CA ALA A 39 12.28 -12.34 -3.16
C ALA A 39 12.40 -13.87 -3.25
N ASP A 40 11.82 -14.49 -4.29
CA ASP A 40 11.79 -15.95 -4.45
C ASP A 40 11.66 -16.40 -5.90
N ASP A 41 11.89 -15.50 -6.84
CA ASP A 41 11.81 -15.74 -8.29
C ASP A 41 10.41 -16.12 -8.82
N SER A 42 9.36 -16.07 -8.00
CA SER A 42 7.99 -16.35 -8.39
C SER A 42 7.41 -15.28 -9.32
N LEU A 43 6.43 -15.70 -10.16
CA LEU A 43 5.69 -14.79 -11.03
C LEU A 43 4.47 -14.23 -10.30
N GLN A 44 4.42 -12.91 -10.13
CA GLN A 44 3.32 -12.20 -9.50
C GLN A 44 2.50 -11.43 -10.54
N TRP A 45 1.18 -11.37 -10.33
CA TRP A 45 0.28 -10.59 -11.16
C TRP A 45 0.24 -9.12 -10.74
N THR A 46 -0.05 -8.25 -11.69
CA THR A 46 -0.35 -6.84 -11.45
C THR A 46 -1.24 -6.27 -12.56
N LYS A 47 -2.08 -5.30 -12.22
CA LYS A 47 -2.57 -4.35 -13.21
C LYS A 47 -1.50 -3.29 -13.39
N PHE A 48 -1.25 -2.91 -14.63
CA PHE A 48 -0.22 -1.93 -14.98
C PHE A 48 -0.69 -1.02 -16.11
N PHE A 49 -0.38 0.27 -15.97
CA PHE A 49 -0.51 1.26 -17.03
C PHE A 49 0.79 2.05 -17.16
N ALA A 50 1.30 2.11 -18.40
CA ALA A 50 2.41 2.98 -18.79
C ALA A 50 1.88 4.01 -19.76
N PRO A 51 1.94 5.32 -19.44
CA PRO A 51 1.53 6.34 -20.39
C PRO A 51 2.47 6.37 -21.60
N PRO A 52 1.96 6.69 -22.82
CA PRO A 52 2.75 6.75 -24.04
C PRO A 52 3.57 8.06 -24.09
N THR A 53 4.56 8.19 -23.20
CA THR A 53 5.42 9.37 -23.11
C THR A 53 6.87 9.00 -22.94
N LYS A 54 7.78 9.88 -23.40
CA LYS A 54 9.22 9.78 -23.15
C LYS A 54 9.67 10.57 -21.93
N GLU A 55 8.79 11.41 -21.38
CA GLU A 55 9.08 12.21 -20.21
C GLU A 55 8.95 11.41 -18.91
N PRO A 56 9.72 11.74 -17.85
CA PRO A 56 9.57 11.10 -16.55
C PRO A 56 8.20 11.38 -15.94
N VAL A 57 7.48 10.31 -15.56
CA VAL A 57 6.11 10.39 -15.03
C VAL A 57 6.03 9.92 -13.59
N PRO A 58 5.08 10.43 -12.78
CA PRO A 58 4.76 9.85 -11.47
C PRO A 58 4.29 8.41 -11.61
N LEU A 59 4.53 7.61 -10.55
CA LEU A 59 3.97 6.27 -10.39
C LEU A 59 3.05 6.23 -9.17
N VAL A 60 1.84 5.71 -9.33
CA VAL A 60 0.99 5.36 -8.19
C VAL A 60 0.91 3.85 -8.03
N VAL A 61 1.28 3.36 -6.85
CA VAL A 61 1.13 1.97 -6.44
C VAL A 61 -0.10 1.88 -5.55
N ALA A 62 -1.15 1.17 -6.00
CA ALA A 62 -2.37 0.97 -5.26
C ALA A 62 -2.43 -0.47 -4.71
N LEU A 63 -2.64 -0.63 -3.40
CA LEU A 63 -2.64 -1.92 -2.74
C LEU A 63 -4.06 -2.41 -2.48
N HIS A 64 -4.31 -3.72 -2.69
CA HIS A 64 -5.61 -4.34 -2.44
C HIS A 64 -5.91 -4.51 -0.96
N THR A 65 -7.19 -4.69 -0.61
CA THR A 65 -7.65 -4.88 0.77
C THR A 65 -7.33 -6.29 1.30
N TRP A 66 -7.60 -6.55 2.59
CA TRP A 66 -7.22 -7.75 3.32
C TRP A 66 -7.59 -9.07 2.63
N SER A 67 -8.84 -9.19 2.15
CA SER A 67 -9.36 -10.43 1.57
C SER A 67 -9.34 -10.46 0.04
N SER A 68 -8.68 -9.50 -0.60
CA SER A 68 -8.69 -9.32 -2.06
C SER A 68 -7.34 -9.66 -2.71
N ASN A 69 -7.20 -9.29 -3.97
CA ASN A 69 -6.03 -9.48 -4.81
C ASN A 69 -5.96 -8.38 -5.89
N TRP A 70 -5.03 -8.50 -6.84
CA TRP A 70 -4.83 -7.57 -7.96
C TRP A 70 -6.04 -7.35 -8.87
N LYS A 71 -7.08 -8.20 -8.82
CA LYS A 71 -8.34 -8.02 -9.59
C LYS A 71 -9.33 -7.06 -8.93
N GLN A 72 -9.04 -6.60 -7.70
CA GLN A 72 -9.93 -5.70 -6.98
C GLN A 72 -10.23 -4.45 -7.80
N SER A 73 -11.51 -4.06 -7.84
CA SER A 73 -12.00 -2.91 -8.61
C SER A 73 -12.20 -1.63 -7.79
N SER A 74 -12.14 -1.70 -6.46
CA SER A 74 -12.37 -0.52 -5.61
C SER A 74 -11.33 0.59 -5.80
N GLN A 75 -10.15 0.28 -6.38
CA GLN A 75 -9.12 1.25 -6.74
C GLN A 75 -9.32 1.91 -8.11
N LYS A 76 -10.43 1.58 -8.82
CA LYS A 76 -10.74 2.14 -10.14
C LYS A 76 -10.67 3.67 -10.22
N PRO A 77 -11.11 4.45 -9.22
CA PRO A 77 -10.94 5.90 -9.26
C PRO A 77 -9.48 6.36 -9.34
N VAL A 78 -8.56 5.66 -8.66
CA VAL A 78 -7.11 5.97 -8.73
C VAL A 78 -6.52 5.53 -10.06
N GLU A 79 -6.94 4.38 -10.57
CA GLU A 79 -6.59 3.87 -11.90
C GLU A 79 -6.98 4.88 -12.99
N ASP A 80 -8.24 5.32 -12.99
CA ASP A 80 -8.77 6.28 -13.96
C ASP A 80 -8.07 7.63 -13.88
N PHE A 81 -7.77 8.08 -12.66
CA PHE A 81 -6.98 9.29 -12.43
C PHE A 81 -5.60 9.19 -13.08
N CYS A 82 -4.89 8.08 -12.89
CA CYS A 82 -3.57 7.88 -13.47
C CYS A 82 -3.63 7.87 -15.00
N VAL A 83 -4.57 7.15 -15.57
CA VAL A 83 -4.77 7.10 -17.04
C VAL A 83 -5.06 8.50 -17.60
N LYS A 84 -5.98 9.24 -16.97
CA LYS A 84 -6.39 10.58 -17.38
C LYS A 84 -5.25 11.59 -17.33
N ASN A 85 -4.38 11.50 -16.31
CA ASN A 85 -3.30 12.47 -16.07
C ASN A 85 -1.96 12.03 -16.65
N GLY A 86 -1.89 10.90 -17.37
CA GLY A 86 -0.65 10.38 -17.93
C GLY A 86 0.36 9.98 -16.86
N TRP A 87 -0.10 9.43 -15.72
CA TRP A 87 0.74 8.87 -14.66
C TRP A 87 0.81 7.36 -14.81
N ALA A 88 1.93 6.75 -14.47
CA ALA A 88 2.02 5.30 -14.40
C ALA A 88 1.18 4.76 -13.21
N TYR A 89 0.54 3.62 -13.41
CA TYR A 89 -0.28 2.96 -12.40
C TYR A 89 0.15 1.51 -12.21
N LEU A 90 0.17 1.05 -10.96
CA LEU A 90 0.54 -0.30 -10.58
C LEU A 90 -0.40 -0.81 -9.47
N HIS A 91 -0.97 -2.01 -9.65
CA HIS A 91 -1.82 -2.66 -8.65
C HIS A 91 -1.41 -4.14 -8.50
N PRO A 92 -0.33 -4.41 -7.72
CA PRO A 92 0.24 -5.75 -7.58
C PRO A 92 -0.59 -6.67 -6.71
N ASP A 93 -0.43 -7.98 -6.89
CA ASP A 93 -1.06 -9.03 -6.09
C ASP A 93 -0.42 -9.19 -4.70
N PHE A 94 0.87 -8.98 -4.59
CA PHE A 94 1.69 -9.14 -3.38
C PHE A 94 1.22 -10.28 -2.45
N ARG A 95 1.08 -11.48 -3.00
CA ARG A 95 0.68 -12.76 -2.37
C ARG A 95 -0.82 -12.93 -2.12
N GLY A 96 -1.68 -12.05 -2.67
CA GLY A 96 -3.14 -12.17 -2.59
C GLY A 96 -3.69 -12.02 -1.17
N PRO A 97 -4.80 -12.68 -0.84
CA PRO A 97 -5.48 -12.49 0.45
C PRO A 97 -4.59 -12.76 1.67
N ASN A 98 -4.71 -11.90 2.70
CA ASN A 98 -3.93 -11.96 3.93
C ASN A 98 -4.39 -13.09 4.87
N ARG A 99 -4.15 -14.36 4.51
CA ARG A 99 -4.55 -15.54 5.28
C ARG A 99 -3.59 -16.72 5.17
N ARG A 100 -2.32 -16.44 4.91
CA ARG A 100 -1.25 -17.47 4.80
C ARG A 100 0.11 -16.85 5.09
N PRO A 101 1.11 -17.66 5.47
CA PRO A 101 2.42 -17.17 5.91
C PRO A 101 3.15 -16.32 4.87
N GLU A 102 2.98 -16.59 3.58
CA GLU A 102 3.61 -15.86 2.47
C GLU A 102 3.03 -14.47 2.26
N ALA A 103 1.76 -14.25 2.71
CA ALA A 103 1.05 -12.98 2.66
C ALA A 103 1.23 -12.18 3.97
N THR A 104 0.31 -11.30 4.29
CA THR A 104 0.17 -10.63 5.60
C THR A 104 1.49 -10.00 6.07
N GLY A 105 2.02 -9.09 5.27
CA GLY A 105 3.21 -8.30 5.63
C GLY A 105 4.50 -9.12 5.81
N SER A 106 4.60 -10.29 5.19
CA SER A 106 5.82 -11.08 5.14
C SER A 106 6.93 -10.38 4.35
N ASP A 107 8.16 -10.87 4.46
CA ASP A 107 9.27 -10.37 3.64
C ASP A 107 9.03 -10.59 2.14
N LEU A 108 8.24 -11.63 1.78
CA LEU A 108 7.84 -11.87 0.40
C LEU A 108 6.90 -10.77 -0.12
N VAL A 109 5.94 -10.31 0.69
CA VAL A 109 5.07 -9.17 0.35
C VAL A 109 5.89 -7.91 0.08
N ILE A 110 6.87 -7.62 0.94
CA ILE A 110 7.75 -6.46 0.79
C ILE A 110 8.56 -6.59 -0.50
N GLY A 111 9.17 -7.74 -0.73
CA GLY A 111 9.95 -8.03 -1.94
C GLY A 111 9.14 -7.95 -3.23
N ASP A 112 7.89 -8.44 -3.21
CA ASP A 112 6.98 -8.36 -4.35
C ASP A 112 6.64 -6.92 -4.72
N ILE A 113 6.31 -6.08 -3.73
CA ILE A 113 5.98 -4.67 -3.98
C ILE A 113 7.20 -3.90 -4.52
N VAL A 114 8.39 -4.14 -3.95
CA VAL A 114 9.64 -3.57 -4.45
C VAL A 114 9.92 -4.02 -5.89
N SER A 115 9.74 -5.32 -6.17
CA SER A 115 9.93 -5.88 -7.52
C SER A 115 8.92 -5.34 -8.52
N ALA A 116 7.67 -5.10 -8.10
CA ALA A 116 6.64 -4.48 -8.92
C ALA A 116 7.01 -3.05 -9.31
N VAL A 117 7.52 -2.24 -8.36
CA VAL A 117 8.03 -0.89 -8.65
C VAL A 117 9.23 -0.95 -9.60
N ALA A 118 10.17 -1.86 -9.37
CA ALA A 118 11.31 -2.05 -10.26
C ALA A 118 10.88 -2.48 -11.68
N PHE A 119 9.84 -3.32 -11.78
CA PHE A 119 9.22 -3.66 -13.05
C PHE A 119 8.65 -2.43 -13.74
N ALA A 120 7.83 -1.60 -13.06
CA ALA A 120 7.28 -0.38 -13.64
C ALA A 120 8.37 0.56 -14.15
N CYS A 121 9.46 0.75 -13.39
CA CYS A 121 10.61 1.56 -13.79
C CYS A 121 11.36 1.02 -15.03
N LYS A 122 11.25 -0.28 -15.32
CA LYS A 122 11.80 -0.87 -16.56
C LYS A 122 10.86 -0.71 -17.75
N GLN A 123 9.55 -0.65 -17.52
CA GLN A 123 8.54 -0.56 -18.57
C GLN A 123 8.29 0.88 -19.04
N THR A 124 8.47 1.86 -18.17
CA THR A 124 8.29 3.28 -18.48
C THR A 124 9.25 4.14 -17.67
N LYS A 125 9.48 5.37 -18.12
CA LYS A 125 10.37 6.33 -17.46
C LYS A 125 9.69 6.90 -16.20
N VAL A 126 9.73 6.14 -15.10
CA VAL A 126 9.20 6.59 -13.80
C VAL A 126 10.13 7.63 -13.20
N ASP A 127 9.56 8.73 -12.73
CA ASP A 127 10.25 9.70 -11.88
C ASP A 127 10.33 9.15 -10.45
N LYS A 128 11.53 8.72 -10.05
CA LYS A 128 11.75 8.06 -8.75
C LYS A 128 11.47 8.94 -7.53
N GLU A 129 11.46 10.25 -7.69
CA GLU A 129 11.07 11.19 -6.64
C GLU A 129 9.56 11.43 -6.57
N ARG A 130 8.78 10.79 -7.44
CA ARG A 130 7.32 10.88 -7.51
C ARG A 130 6.66 9.51 -7.56
N ILE A 131 7.09 8.61 -6.65
CA ILE A 131 6.46 7.29 -6.47
C ILE A 131 5.56 7.38 -5.24
N PHE A 132 4.25 7.24 -5.45
CA PHE A 132 3.23 7.35 -4.41
C PHE A 132 2.63 5.99 -4.11
N LEU A 133 2.33 5.75 -2.83
CA LEU A 133 1.69 4.54 -2.34
C LEU A 133 0.32 4.85 -1.77
N PHE A 134 -0.68 4.07 -2.15
CA PHE A 134 -2.05 4.17 -1.62
C PHE A 134 -2.59 2.79 -1.25
N GLY A 135 -3.30 2.71 -0.13
CA GLY A 135 -4.01 1.51 0.24
C GLY A 135 -5.06 1.75 1.33
N ALA A 136 -6.10 0.92 1.32
CA ALA A 136 -7.16 0.94 2.32
C ALA A 136 -7.30 -0.41 3.03
N SER A 137 -7.65 -0.41 4.33
CA SER A 137 -7.82 -1.62 5.13
C SER A 137 -6.55 -2.49 5.12
N GLY A 138 -6.59 -3.71 4.62
CA GLY A 138 -5.40 -4.53 4.40
C GLY A 138 -4.36 -3.87 3.50
N GLY A 139 -4.77 -3.09 2.50
CA GLY A 139 -3.88 -2.25 1.71
C GLY A 139 -3.28 -1.10 2.53
N GLY A 140 -4.05 -0.49 3.43
CA GLY A 140 -3.58 0.51 4.39
C GLY A 140 -2.56 -0.07 5.37
N TYR A 141 -2.82 -1.27 5.88
CA TYR A 141 -1.88 -2.06 6.67
C TYR A 141 -0.55 -2.25 5.93
N THR A 142 -0.61 -2.74 4.70
CA THR A 142 0.59 -2.97 3.88
C THR A 142 1.27 -1.66 3.51
N SER A 143 0.52 -0.55 3.34
CA SER A 143 1.08 0.79 3.13
C SER A 143 1.91 1.27 4.33
N LEU A 144 1.43 1.04 5.57
CA LEU A 144 2.22 1.33 6.78
C LEU A 144 3.47 0.45 6.88
N ILE A 145 3.38 -0.84 6.50
CA ILE A 145 4.56 -1.73 6.43
C ILE A 145 5.59 -1.16 5.47
N MET A 146 5.17 -0.81 4.26
CA MET A 146 6.07 -0.29 3.23
C MET A 146 6.67 1.07 3.62
N ALA A 147 5.90 1.94 4.29
CA ALA A 147 6.42 3.18 4.84
C ALA A 147 7.56 2.95 5.84
N GLY A 148 7.40 2.00 6.76
CA GLY A 148 8.41 1.71 7.78
C GLY A 148 9.57 0.82 7.33
N LYS A 149 9.36 -0.08 6.36
CA LYS A 149 10.38 -1.02 5.88
C LYS A 149 11.16 -0.50 4.67
N ARG A 150 10.55 0.35 3.86
CA ARG A 150 11.15 0.93 2.65
C ARG A 150 10.80 2.41 2.52
N PRO A 151 11.14 3.23 3.54
CA PRO A 151 10.88 4.67 3.52
C PRO A 151 11.55 5.39 2.35
N ASP A 152 12.64 4.83 1.84
CA ASP A 152 13.45 5.33 0.73
C ASP A 152 12.73 5.30 -0.63
N LEU A 153 11.65 4.52 -0.73
CA LEU A 153 10.99 4.27 -2.01
C LEU A 153 9.85 5.26 -2.31
N TRP A 154 9.31 5.93 -1.28
CA TRP A 154 8.05 6.64 -1.40
C TRP A 154 8.20 8.17 -1.28
N ALA A 155 7.73 8.89 -2.28
CA ALA A 155 7.53 10.33 -2.21
C ALA A 155 6.38 10.71 -1.27
N GLY A 156 5.43 9.78 -1.13
CA GLY A 156 4.32 9.92 -0.19
C GLY A 156 3.52 8.63 -0.07
N VAL A 157 2.91 8.41 1.10
CA VAL A 157 2.10 7.24 1.45
C VAL A 157 0.75 7.70 1.98
N SER A 158 -0.34 7.21 1.38
CA SER A 158 -1.71 7.45 1.85
C SER A 158 -2.33 6.14 2.35
N ALA A 159 -2.41 6.00 3.67
CA ALA A 159 -2.93 4.82 4.36
C ALA A 159 -4.33 5.10 4.92
N TRP A 160 -5.33 4.33 4.51
CA TRP A 160 -6.72 4.50 4.90
C TRP A 160 -7.20 3.34 5.74
N VAL A 161 -7.86 3.65 6.85
CA VAL A 161 -8.41 2.68 7.82
C VAL A 161 -7.46 1.51 8.09
N PRO A 162 -6.16 1.80 8.34
CA PRO A 162 -5.11 0.79 8.38
C PRO A 162 -5.12 0.00 9.68
N ILE A 163 -4.68 -1.26 9.61
CA ILE A 163 -4.28 -2.05 10.78
C ILE A 163 -2.82 -1.69 11.11
N SER A 164 -2.48 -1.44 12.37
CA SER A 164 -1.11 -1.13 12.79
C SER A 164 -0.51 -2.16 13.75
N ASP A 165 -1.33 -2.96 14.43
CA ASP A 165 -0.91 -4.04 15.35
C ASP A 165 -1.77 -5.29 15.15
N LEU A 166 -1.15 -6.38 14.69
CA LEU A 166 -1.86 -7.63 14.44
C LEU A 166 -2.30 -8.33 15.73
N ARG A 167 -1.57 -8.17 16.83
CA ARG A 167 -1.93 -8.76 18.13
C ARG A 167 -3.17 -8.08 18.71
N ALA A 168 -3.20 -6.75 18.69
CA ALA A 168 -4.36 -5.98 19.11
C ALA A 168 -5.57 -6.31 18.23
N TRP A 169 -5.41 -6.27 16.92
CA TRP A 169 -6.48 -6.55 15.97
C TRP A 169 -7.00 -7.99 16.03
N HIS A 170 -6.11 -8.96 16.30
CA HIS A 170 -6.51 -10.35 16.57
C HIS A 170 -7.47 -10.42 17.76
N LYS A 171 -7.10 -9.80 18.91
CA LYS A 171 -7.93 -9.74 20.12
C LYS A 171 -9.29 -9.11 19.85
N GLU A 172 -9.30 -7.98 19.15
CA GLU A 172 -10.50 -7.21 18.80
C GLU A 172 -11.42 -7.97 17.86
N CYS A 173 -10.86 -8.62 16.82
CA CYS A 173 -11.61 -9.44 15.89
C CYS A 173 -12.20 -10.67 16.59
N LYS A 174 -11.44 -11.33 17.48
CA LYS A 174 -11.90 -12.49 18.24
C LYS A 174 -13.05 -12.12 19.17
N ALA A 175 -12.93 -11.00 19.88
CA ALA A 175 -13.98 -10.50 20.79
C ALA A 175 -15.30 -10.18 20.06
N LYS A 176 -15.22 -9.77 18.77
CA LYS A 176 -16.38 -9.45 17.93
C LYS A 176 -16.81 -10.58 16.99
N GLY A 177 -16.25 -11.78 17.12
CA GLY A 177 -16.56 -12.94 16.26
C GLY A 177 -16.23 -12.74 14.78
N ARG A 178 -15.31 -11.84 14.44
CA ARG A 178 -14.93 -11.56 13.05
C ARG A 178 -13.89 -12.56 12.57
N LYS A 179 -14.05 -13.10 11.36
CA LYS A 179 -13.17 -14.14 10.78
C LYS A 179 -11.67 -13.78 10.74
N TYR A 180 -11.31 -12.50 10.77
CA TYR A 180 -9.94 -12.03 10.60
C TYR A 180 -8.97 -12.57 11.64
N PHE A 181 -9.41 -12.84 12.89
CA PHE A 181 -8.52 -13.43 13.89
C PHE A 181 -7.97 -14.79 13.45
N LYS A 182 -8.81 -15.64 12.81
CA LYS A 182 -8.39 -16.93 12.24
C LYS A 182 -7.43 -16.75 11.07
N GLU A 183 -7.68 -15.76 10.21
CA GLU A 183 -6.81 -15.45 9.06
C GLU A 183 -5.43 -14.96 9.52
N ILE A 184 -5.35 -14.19 10.62
CA ILE A 184 -4.09 -13.79 11.25
C ILE A 184 -3.38 -15.01 11.84
N GLU A 185 -4.09 -15.90 12.55
CA GLU A 185 -3.54 -17.14 13.09
C GLU A 185 -2.92 -18.02 12.00
N LEU A 186 -3.61 -18.18 10.86
CA LEU A 186 -3.08 -18.90 9.69
C LEU A 186 -1.78 -18.25 9.15
N SER A 187 -1.70 -16.94 9.16
CA SER A 187 -0.54 -16.19 8.68
C SER A 187 0.65 -16.24 9.64
N CYS A 188 0.38 -16.24 10.95
CA CYS A 188 1.41 -16.19 12.01
C CYS A 188 1.76 -17.56 12.59
N GLY A 189 1.04 -18.62 12.18
CA GLY A 189 1.29 -20.00 12.64
C GLY A 189 0.57 -20.38 13.93
N GLY A 190 -0.41 -19.57 14.37
CA GLY A 190 -1.26 -19.84 15.54
C GLY A 190 -1.71 -18.59 16.29
N PRO A 191 -2.48 -18.79 17.38
CA PRO A 191 -2.89 -17.69 18.27
C PRO A 191 -1.69 -17.05 18.98
N PRO A 192 -1.72 -15.71 19.26
CA PRO A 192 -0.66 -15.06 20.01
C PRO A 192 -0.54 -15.65 21.43
N GLY A 193 0.70 -15.81 21.90
CA GLY A 193 1.01 -16.42 23.19
C GLY A 193 1.21 -17.94 23.17
N THR A 194 1.03 -18.63 22.02
CA THR A 194 1.22 -20.09 21.93
C THR A 194 2.67 -20.52 21.86
N SER A 195 3.55 -19.70 21.30
CA SER A 195 4.99 -19.92 21.29
C SER A 195 5.76 -18.65 20.96
N ALA A 196 7.02 -18.59 21.36
CA ALA A 196 7.91 -17.50 21.00
C ALA A 196 8.07 -17.32 19.48
N LYS A 197 7.96 -18.39 18.69
CA LYS A 197 7.98 -18.33 17.22
C LYS A 197 6.75 -17.59 16.68
N VAL A 198 5.56 -17.96 17.14
CA VAL A 198 4.29 -17.29 16.76
C VAL A 198 4.32 -15.82 17.17
N ASP A 199 4.74 -15.52 18.41
CA ASP A 199 4.80 -14.15 18.91
C ASP A 199 5.75 -13.25 18.10
N ARG A 200 6.87 -13.80 17.64
CA ARG A 200 7.77 -13.06 16.73
C ARG A 200 7.10 -12.74 15.39
N GLU A 201 6.27 -13.63 14.84
CA GLU A 201 5.54 -13.36 13.60
C GLU A 201 4.53 -12.21 13.77
N TYR A 202 3.79 -12.18 14.88
CA TYR A 202 2.91 -11.04 15.20
C TYR A 202 3.69 -9.74 15.29
N THR A 203 4.81 -9.71 15.99
CA THR A 203 5.67 -8.53 16.14
C THR A 203 6.28 -8.09 14.80
N LYS A 204 6.85 -9.03 14.05
CA LYS A 204 7.51 -8.76 12.76
C LYS A 204 6.55 -8.18 11.72
N ARG A 205 5.28 -8.59 11.76
CA ARG A 205 4.23 -8.22 10.82
C ARG A 205 3.38 -7.03 11.29
N SER A 206 3.60 -6.50 12.49
CA SER A 206 2.88 -5.33 13.02
C SER A 206 3.63 -4.03 12.71
N PRO A 207 3.05 -3.11 11.93
CA PRO A 207 3.70 -1.84 11.60
C PRO A 207 4.22 -1.07 12.80
N LEU A 208 3.51 -1.01 13.92
CA LEU A 208 3.92 -0.26 15.12
C LEU A 208 5.36 -0.60 15.57
N GLY A 209 5.82 -1.84 15.39
CA GLY A 209 7.16 -2.25 15.83
C GLY A 209 8.32 -1.56 15.08
N PHE A 210 8.05 -1.00 13.90
CA PHE A 210 9.09 -0.41 13.04
C PHE A 210 8.66 0.88 12.30
N LEU A 211 7.42 1.34 12.50
CA LEU A 211 6.88 2.49 11.77
C LEU A 211 7.62 3.80 12.09
N LYS A 212 8.30 3.90 13.23
CA LYS A 212 9.23 5.00 13.54
C LYS A 212 10.28 5.25 12.44
N ASN A 213 10.62 4.24 11.65
CA ASN A 213 11.54 4.37 10.53
C ASN A 213 10.95 5.18 9.36
N ALA A 214 9.63 5.38 9.35
CA ALA A 214 8.93 6.22 8.37
C ALA A 214 8.93 7.71 8.75
N LYS A 215 9.60 8.10 9.84
CA LYS A 215 9.75 9.53 10.21
C LYS A 215 10.42 10.28 9.06
N GLY A 216 9.75 11.33 8.58
CA GLY A 216 10.20 12.09 7.41
C GLY A 216 9.54 11.68 6.09
N VAL A 217 8.94 10.49 6.00
CA VAL A 217 8.06 10.14 4.86
C VAL A 217 6.79 11.00 4.92
N ASN A 218 6.36 11.53 3.79
CA ASN A 218 5.07 12.19 3.70
C ASN A 218 3.95 11.15 3.86
N LEU A 219 3.42 11.03 5.08
CA LEU A 219 2.48 9.99 5.47
C LEU A 219 1.11 10.58 5.82
N SER A 220 0.10 10.29 5.01
CA SER A 220 -1.30 10.63 5.25
C SER A 220 -2.07 9.42 5.76
N ILE A 221 -2.53 9.46 7.03
CA ILE A 221 -3.31 8.41 7.67
C ILE A 221 -4.74 8.89 7.83
N ASN A 222 -5.73 8.11 7.35
CA ASN A 222 -7.13 8.53 7.36
C ASN A 222 -8.03 7.41 7.92
N ALA A 223 -8.98 7.75 8.79
CA ALA A 223 -9.95 6.80 9.33
C ALA A 223 -11.32 7.45 9.59
N GLY A 224 -12.37 6.68 9.38
CA GLY A 224 -13.71 7.10 9.76
C GLY A 224 -13.93 6.97 11.26
N ILE A 225 -14.61 7.95 11.87
CA ILE A 225 -14.86 8.01 13.33
C ILE A 225 -15.63 6.79 13.85
N LEU A 226 -16.43 6.13 13.00
CA LEU A 226 -17.22 4.94 13.34
C LEU A 226 -16.46 3.63 13.04
N ASP A 227 -15.22 3.66 12.56
CA ASP A 227 -14.48 2.43 12.33
C ASP A 227 -14.17 1.70 13.65
N GLY A 228 -14.29 0.38 13.63
CA GLY A 228 -14.28 -0.42 14.85
C GLY A 228 -15.67 -0.58 15.50
N HIS A 229 -16.58 0.38 15.38
CA HIS A 229 -17.99 0.25 15.79
C HIS A 229 -18.84 -0.40 14.71
N LYS A 230 -18.88 0.21 13.52
CA LYS A 230 -19.54 -0.31 12.31
C LYS A 230 -18.56 -0.96 11.33
N GLY A 231 -17.29 -0.58 11.38
CA GLY A 231 -16.19 -1.09 10.59
C GLY A 231 -15.40 -2.21 11.27
N SER A 232 -14.35 -2.71 10.60
CA SER A 232 -13.58 -3.88 11.06
C SER A 232 -12.32 -3.53 11.84
N VAL A 233 -11.83 -2.31 11.77
CA VAL A 233 -10.57 -1.87 12.39
C VAL A 233 -10.86 -0.71 13.33
N PRO A 234 -10.59 -0.83 14.63
CA PRO A 234 -10.72 0.29 15.55
C PRO A 234 -9.84 1.47 15.14
N ILE A 235 -10.38 2.67 15.29
CA ILE A 235 -9.71 3.93 14.95
C ILE A 235 -8.37 4.11 15.70
N SER A 236 -8.20 3.46 16.87
CA SER A 236 -6.93 3.43 17.62
C SER A 236 -5.75 2.99 16.78
N HIS A 237 -5.91 2.08 15.83
CA HIS A 237 -4.84 1.66 14.92
C HIS A 237 -4.27 2.82 14.11
N SER A 238 -5.12 3.71 13.61
CA SER A 238 -4.69 4.90 12.86
C SER A 238 -4.02 5.94 13.75
N LEU A 239 -4.56 6.15 14.96
CA LEU A 239 -4.03 7.14 15.91
C LEU A 239 -2.69 6.69 16.50
N LEU A 240 -2.54 5.40 16.84
CA LEU A 240 -1.28 4.82 17.29
C LEU A 240 -0.22 4.85 16.18
N ALA A 241 -0.59 4.53 14.93
CA ALA A 241 0.32 4.64 13.80
C ALA A 241 0.85 6.07 13.61
N PHE A 242 0.00 7.07 13.76
CA PHE A 242 0.42 8.47 13.73
C PHE A 242 1.41 8.79 14.86
N ASN A 243 1.14 8.35 16.08
CA ASN A 243 2.03 8.58 17.22
C ASN A 243 3.45 8.02 17.04
N GLU A 244 3.63 6.96 16.24
CA GLU A 244 4.96 6.37 15.99
C GLU A 244 5.86 7.23 15.09
N VAL A 245 5.29 8.12 14.30
CA VAL A 245 6.04 8.89 13.28
C VAL A 245 6.17 10.37 13.59
N VAL A 246 5.59 10.83 14.68
CA VAL A 246 5.57 12.24 15.07
C VAL A 246 6.46 12.54 16.27
N GLU A 247 6.70 13.80 16.52
CA GLU A 247 7.39 14.26 17.72
C GLU A 247 6.51 13.99 18.96
N GLU A 248 7.15 13.76 20.12
CA GLU A 248 6.46 13.42 21.37
C GLU A 248 5.39 14.46 21.76
N LYS A 249 5.69 15.75 21.61
CA LYS A 249 4.76 16.86 21.89
C LYS A 249 3.50 16.87 21.03
N ASP A 250 3.55 16.22 19.87
CA ASP A 250 2.44 16.18 18.90
C ASP A 250 1.65 14.87 18.98
N ARG A 251 2.05 13.94 19.85
CA ARG A 251 1.34 12.68 20.07
C ARG A 251 -0.02 12.92 20.71
N LEU A 252 -0.95 12.03 20.38
CA LEU A 252 -2.20 11.87 21.11
C LEU A 252 -1.93 11.07 22.38
N SER A 253 -2.52 11.49 23.50
CA SER A 253 -2.44 10.73 24.74
C SER A 253 -3.23 9.43 24.67
N ALA A 254 -2.93 8.49 25.56
CA ALA A 254 -3.69 7.24 25.65
C ALA A 254 -5.18 7.49 25.98
N GLU A 255 -5.46 8.53 26.79
CA GLU A 255 -6.82 8.95 27.14
C GLU A 255 -7.57 9.49 25.91
N GLU A 256 -6.93 10.37 25.12
CA GLU A 256 -7.51 10.90 23.88
C GLU A 256 -7.83 9.75 22.89
N ILE A 257 -6.87 8.83 22.68
CA ILE A 257 -7.07 7.66 21.80
C ILE A 257 -8.19 6.77 22.33
N GLY A 258 -8.25 6.53 23.63
CA GLY A 258 -9.31 5.77 24.30
C GLY A 258 -10.67 6.43 24.05
N TYR A 259 -10.78 7.73 24.24
CA TYR A 259 -12.01 8.48 24.01
C TYR A 259 -12.49 8.39 22.55
N PHE A 260 -11.62 8.61 21.59
CA PHE A 260 -11.94 8.42 20.16
C PHE A 260 -12.49 7.01 19.90
N THR A 261 -11.82 6.00 20.47
CA THR A 261 -12.11 4.58 20.20
C THR A 261 -13.42 4.13 20.84
N GLU A 262 -13.67 4.56 22.09
CA GLU A 262 -14.84 4.11 22.86
C GLU A 262 -16.11 4.91 22.56
N LYS A 263 -15.98 6.22 22.42
CA LYS A 263 -17.12 7.13 22.24
C LYS A 263 -17.46 7.39 20.78
N ALA A 264 -16.57 7.05 19.84
CA ALA A 264 -16.68 7.43 18.42
C ALA A 264 -16.95 8.93 18.27
N LYS A 265 -16.24 9.74 19.05
CA LYS A 265 -16.35 11.22 19.08
C LYS A 265 -14.95 11.82 19.22
N VAL A 266 -14.79 13.05 18.76
CA VAL A 266 -13.59 13.85 19.00
C VAL A 266 -13.61 14.33 20.46
N PRO A 267 -12.52 14.19 21.25
CA PRO A 267 -12.40 14.84 22.56
C PRO A 267 -12.64 16.35 22.45
N GLU A 268 -13.37 16.94 23.38
CA GLU A 268 -13.74 18.36 23.35
C GLU A 268 -12.52 19.30 23.23
N SER A 269 -11.43 18.97 23.91
CA SER A 269 -10.15 19.71 23.86
C SER A 269 -9.52 19.72 22.45
N LEU A 270 -9.88 18.77 21.59
CA LEU A 270 -9.33 18.60 20.24
C LEU A 270 -10.27 19.07 19.14
N VAL A 271 -11.48 19.46 19.46
CA VAL A 271 -12.45 19.97 18.47
C VAL A 271 -11.91 21.26 17.84
N ARG A 272 -11.79 21.28 16.52
CA ARG A 272 -11.41 22.43 15.71
C ARG A 272 -12.25 22.42 14.44
N GLU A 273 -12.54 23.57 13.90
CA GLU A 273 -13.16 23.68 12.57
C GLU A 273 -12.14 23.29 11.50
N ILE A 274 -12.54 22.38 10.61
CA ILE A 274 -11.70 21.90 9.51
C ILE A 274 -12.53 21.98 8.22
N THR A 275 -12.06 22.79 7.29
CA THR A 275 -12.68 22.91 5.96
C THR A 275 -11.82 22.17 4.95
N ASP A 276 -12.38 21.13 4.33
CA ASP A 276 -11.75 20.36 3.27
C ASP A 276 -12.85 19.79 2.37
N SER A 277 -13.12 20.48 1.28
CA SER A 277 -14.20 20.14 0.34
C SER A 277 -14.00 18.80 -0.36
N SER A 278 -12.78 18.28 -0.42
CA SER A 278 -12.50 16.98 -1.03
C SER A 278 -13.18 15.81 -0.30
N TYR A 279 -13.48 15.97 0.99
CA TYR A 279 -14.23 14.98 1.76
C TYR A 279 -15.74 14.96 1.44
N GLY A 280 -16.30 16.01 0.82
CA GLY A 280 -17.72 16.10 0.51
C GLY A 280 -18.59 15.98 1.77
N LYS A 281 -19.55 15.04 1.75
CA LYS A 281 -20.42 14.77 2.91
C LYS A 281 -19.73 14.07 4.10
N LYS A 282 -18.50 13.59 3.91
CA LYS A 282 -17.72 12.87 4.93
C LYS A 282 -16.71 13.81 5.61
N THR A 283 -17.18 14.95 6.08
CA THR A 283 -16.37 16.04 6.62
C THR A 283 -15.29 15.55 7.60
N PRO A 284 -14.07 16.11 7.57
CA PRO A 284 -13.08 15.85 8.60
C PRO A 284 -13.54 16.39 9.95
N LEU A 285 -13.41 15.57 10.98
CA LEU A 285 -13.79 15.90 12.36
C LEU A 285 -12.57 16.23 13.22
N PHE A 286 -11.42 15.64 12.88
CA PHE A 286 -10.15 15.87 13.54
C PHE A 286 -9.03 15.75 12.52
N ARG A 287 -8.05 16.64 12.60
CA ARG A 287 -6.81 16.56 11.82
C ARG A 287 -5.65 17.04 12.67
N ARG A 288 -4.56 16.29 12.67
CA ARG A 288 -3.29 16.69 13.28
C ARG A 288 -2.17 16.42 12.30
N THR A 289 -1.31 17.42 12.14
CA THR A 289 -0.09 17.33 11.33
C THR A 289 1.11 17.57 12.21
N SER A 290 2.15 16.76 12.06
CA SER A 290 3.44 16.94 12.70
C SER A 290 4.53 16.54 11.70
N GLY A 291 5.41 17.47 11.36
CA GLY A 291 6.39 17.28 10.31
C GLY A 291 5.74 16.92 8.98
N SER A 292 6.11 15.77 8.44
CA SER A 292 5.57 15.22 7.19
C SER A 292 4.38 14.27 7.36
N ALA A 293 3.96 13.98 8.60
CA ALA A 293 2.86 13.07 8.88
C ALA A 293 1.57 13.81 9.21
N THR A 294 0.44 13.33 8.68
CA THR A 294 -0.90 13.85 8.99
C THR A 294 -1.84 12.69 9.30
N VAL A 295 -2.61 12.82 10.38
CA VAL A 295 -3.76 11.96 10.65
C VAL A 295 -5.05 12.76 10.50
N THR A 296 -6.04 12.20 9.79
CA THR A 296 -7.37 12.78 9.63
C THR A 296 -8.43 11.77 10.03
N ILE A 297 -9.31 12.16 10.95
CA ILE A 297 -10.50 11.41 11.32
C ILE A 297 -11.70 12.13 10.69
N PHE A 298 -12.50 11.38 9.91
CA PHE A 298 -13.61 11.93 9.16
C PHE A 298 -14.95 11.29 9.55
N GLN A 299 -16.04 11.93 9.17
CA GLN A 299 -17.40 11.41 9.35
C GLN A 299 -17.62 10.20 8.43
N GLY A 300 -17.42 9.00 8.94
CA GLY A 300 -17.51 7.77 8.15
C GLY A 300 -17.20 6.53 8.97
N GLY A 301 -17.12 5.39 8.28
CA GLY A 301 -16.79 4.08 8.83
C GLY A 301 -15.51 3.51 8.23
N HIS A 302 -15.52 2.20 7.92
CA HIS A 302 -14.38 1.49 7.34
C HIS A 302 -14.31 1.68 5.82
N GLU A 303 -13.89 2.84 5.39
CA GLU A 303 -13.90 3.25 3.99
C GLU A 303 -12.79 4.23 3.66
N TRP A 304 -12.56 4.48 2.40
CA TRP A 304 -11.71 5.55 1.90
C TRP A 304 -12.51 6.51 1.00
N VAL A 305 -12.01 7.72 0.82
CA VAL A 305 -12.70 8.78 0.10
C VAL A 305 -11.91 9.12 -1.15
N ALA A 306 -12.39 8.68 -2.32
CA ALA A 306 -11.66 8.82 -3.57
C ALA A 306 -11.23 10.26 -3.89
N PRO A 307 -12.08 11.29 -3.84
CA PRO A 307 -11.66 12.66 -4.13
C PRO A 307 -10.52 13.15 -3.23
N VAL A 308 -10.46 12.69 -1.97
CA VAL A 308 -9.38 13.07 -1.04
C VAL A 308 -8.04 12.48 -1.48
N VAL A 309 -8.02 11.20 -1.86
CA VAL A 309 -6.81 10.54 -2.34
C VAL A 309 -6.32 11.21 -3.62
N LEU A 310 -7.22 11.50 -4.56
CA LEU A 310 -6.86 12.14 -5.83
C LEU A 310 -6.32 13.56 -5.63
N SER A 311 -6.98 14.36 -4.78
CA SER A 311 -6.53 15.71 -4.42
C SER A 311 -5.16 15.68 -3.71
N TRP A 312 -4.96 14.69 -2.82
CA TRP A 312 -3.67 14.50 -2.14
C TRP A 312 -2.55 14.16 -3.13
N LEU A 313 -2.77 13.24 -4.07
CA LEU A 313 -1.81 12.90 -5.12
C LEU A 313 -1.41 14.12 -5.96
N GLU A 314 -2.40 14.93 -6.38
CA GLU A 314 -2.15 16.16 -7.13
C GLU A 314 -1.34 17.19 -6.33
N SER A 315 -1.71 17.39 -5.06
CA SER A 315 -1.05 18.38 -4.20
C SER A 315 0.41 18.01 -3.93
N GLU A 316 0.68 16.71 -3.67
CA GLU A 316 2.04 16.23 -3.44
C GLU A 316 2.91 16.30 -4.71
N ASN A 317 2.35 15.94 -5.84
CA ASN A 317 3.03 16.12 -7.11
C ASN A 317 3.39 17.60 -7.37
N LYS A 318 2.46 18.52 -7.14
CA LYS A 318 2.70 19.96 -7.28
C LYS A 318 3.77 20.46 -6.30
N ARG A 319 3.73 20.00 -5.04
CA ARG A 319 4.72 20.34 -4.01
C ARG A 319 6.12 19.94 -4.47
N ILE A 320 6.34 18.70 -4.88
CA ILE A 320 7.64 18.20 -5.32
C ILE A 320 8.16 18.97 -6.53
N LEU A 321 7.30 19.23 -7.54
CA LEU A 321 7.69 19.99 -8.71
C LEU A 321 8.04 21.45 -8.39
N LYS A 322 7.40 22.06 -7.39
CA LYS A 322 7.72 23.42 -6.92
C LYS A 322 9.07 23.46 -6.21
N ASP A 323 9.36 22.45 -5.38
CA ASP A 323 10.61 22.39 -4.62
C ASP A 323 11.84 22.17 -5.53
N ARG A 324 11.68 21.50 -6.67
CA ARG A 324 12.73 21.36 -7.70
C ARG A 324 13.07 22.67 -8.44
N LYS A 325 12.20 23.66 -8.38
CA LYS A 325 12.41 24.95 -9.08
C LYS A 325 13.09 25.98 -8.20
N LYS A 326 13.30 25.66 -6.93
CA LYS A 326 14.07 26.48 -5.98
C LYS A 326 15.54 26.07 -5.95
#